data_7099303149e59e0563c7ad5df9c73ca2
#
_entry.id   7099303149e59e0563c7ad5df9c73ca2
#
_cell.length_a   1.000
_cell.length_b   1.000
_cell.length_c   1.000
_cell.angle_alpha   90.00
_cell.angle_beta   90.00
_cell.angle_gamma   90.00
#
_symmetry.space_group_name_H-M   'P 1'
#
loop_
_entity.id
_entity.type
_entity.pdbx_description
1 polymer ?
#
loop_
_entity_poly.entity_id
_entity_poly.type
_entity_poly.pdbx_seq_one_letter_code
_entity_poly.pdbx_strand_id
1 'polypeptide(L)'
;MTRTLQALITLVVLSADTTGAEFTLRIIDESDQPISGAKLNIILHRQNDPRYSSSQLIEDKTGADGTFSFSAKADMSLSRIDVFKEGFYPCLIMETQDGIYSMAPKQSYTFGMPRRHRPTSLHARKVNITSKPGQLPENTWLGYDFEKGAFVSPHGKGEIADIRFHLSSSQDGPRVTSEEMARDRANPDLQKWTELDFTRLHNDWKFALQVAFPEPGSGIIAEPRNWPYCELRMPPFAPEGGYLPSLEMKLSTRGPFPHAADRDYPGYFLRTRVKLAPDGSVASAHYTKIVGYLYYVHHQLSFTYYYNPTPNDRGLELAPGKNIFKWRRGISPIEEINYFPEYEP
;
A
#
# COMPACT_ATOMS: atom_id res chain seq x y z
N MET A 1 -75.74 -46.20 -3.27
CA MET A 1 -75.13 -45.03 -3.90
C MET A 1 -74.08 -44.45 -3.00
N THR A 2 -72.82 -44.83 -3.23
CA THR A 2 -71.66 -44.49 -2.39
C THR A 2 -70.85 -43.42 -3.16
N ARG A 3 -70.82 -42.21 -2.68
CA ARG A 3 -70.00 -41.13 -3.26
C ARG A 3 -68.60 -41.16 -2.64
N THR A 4 -67.61 -41.48 -3.44
CA THR A 4 -66.19 -41.42 -3.09
C THR A 4 -65.72 -40.00 -3.21
N LEU A 5 -65.27 -39.42 -2.07
CA LEU A 5 -64.68 -38.07 -2.01
C LEU A 5 -63.16 -38.23 -2.33
N GLN A 6 -62.72 -37.75 -3.49
CA GLN A 6 -61.32 -37.62 -3.81
C GLN A 6 -60.78 -36.31 -3.23
N ALA A 7 -59.90 -36.39 -2.24
CA ALA A 7 -59.16 -35.27 -1.70
C ALA A 7 -57.99 -34.96 -2.62
N LEU A 8 -57.98 -33.79 -3.25
CA LEU A 8 -56.87 -33.24 -4.03
C LEU A 8 -55.88 -32.62 -3.07
N ILE A 9 -54.74 -33.33 -2.84
CA ILE A 9 -53.61 -32.73 -2.08
C ILE A 9 -52.81 -31.86 -3.04
N THR A 10 -52.98 -30.54 -2.94
CA THR A 10 -52.11 -29.58 -3.64
C THR A 10 -50.82 -29.47 -2.87
N LEU A 11 -49.75 -30.08 -3.41
CA LEU A 11 -48.40 -29.93 -2.89
C LEU A 11 -47.89 -28.52 -3.22
N VAL A 12 -47.98 -27.59 -2.27
CA VAL A 12 -47.32 -26.31 -2.38
C VAL A 12 -45.83 -26.55 -2.17
N VAL A 13 -45.07 -26.64 -3.26
CA VAL A 13 -43.63 -26.59 -3.22
C VAL A 13 -43.27 -25.14 -2.90
N LEU A 14 -43.02 -24.83 -1.63
CA LEU A 14 -42.33 -23.62 -1.22
C LEU A 14 -40.91 -23.74 -1.76
N SER A 15 -40.65 -23.15 -2.93
CA SER A 15 -39.32 -22.83 -3.36
C SER A 15 -38.77 -21.90 -2.29
N ALA A 16 -37.86 -22.39 -1.46
CA ALA A 16 -37.01 -21.55 -0.65
C ALA A 16 -36.20 -20.68 -1.63
N ASP A 17 -36.66 -19.46 -1.84
CA ASP A 17 -35.85 -18.45 -2.48
C ASP A 17 -34.58 -18.32 -1.63
N THR A 18 -33.51 -18.91 -2.11
CA THR A 18 -32.16 -18.61 -1.64
C THR A 18 -31.88 -17.17 -2.06
N THR A 19 -32.37 -16.24 -1.27
CA THR A 19 -32.12 -14.81 -1.46
C THR A 19 -30.62 -14.62 -1.41
N GLY A 20 -30.02 -14.46 -2.59
CA GLY A 20 -28.59 -14.18 -2.74
C GLY A 20 -28.23 -12.88 -2.03
N ALA A 21 -26.98 -12.76 -1.67
CA ALA A 21 -26.45 -11.51 -1.14
C ALA A 21 -26.44 -10.43 -2.23
N GLU A 22 -27.05 -9.28 -1.97
CA GLU A 22 -27.01 -8.13 -2.87
C GLU A 22 -25.88 -7.18 -2.46
N PHE A 23 -25.14 -6.69 -3.46
CA PHE A 23 -24.05 -5.74 -3.31
C PHE A 23 -24.26 -4.56 -4.25
N THR A 24 -23.90 -3.36 -3.78
CA THR A 24 -23.87 -2.16 -4.62
C THR A 24 -22.49 -1.53 -4.55
N LEU A 25 -21.88 -1.34 -5.70
CA LEU A 25 -20.62 -0.64 -5.87
C LEU A 25 -20.89 0.75 -6.42
N ARG A 26 -20.22 1.74 -5.86
CA ARG A 26 -20.22 3.11 -6.38
C ARG A 26 -18.80 3.52 -6.70
N ILE A 27 -18.54 3.91 -7.93
CA ILE A 27 -17.22 4.35 -8.41
C ILE A 27 -17.26 5.86 -8.60
N ILE A 28 -16.33 6.56 -7.95
CA ILE A 28 -16.22 8.02 -7.96
C ILE A 28 -14.80 8.46 -8.34
N ASP A 29 -14.66 9.68 -8.80
CA ASP A 29 -13.36 10.30 -9.03
C ASP A 29 -12.83 11.04 -7.78
N GLU A 30 -11.69 11.71 -7.91
CA GLU A 30 -11.05 12.49 -6.84
C GLU A 30 -11.85 13.70 -6.36
N SER A 31 -12.91 14.06 -7.07
CA SER A 31 -13.84 15.15 -6.73
C SER A 31 -15.21 14.61 -6.28
N ASP A 32 -15.27 13.33 -5.87
CA ASP A 32 -16.50 12.61 -5.49
C ASP A 32 -17.56 12.54 -6.60
N GLN A 33 -17.16 12.80 -7.87
CA GLN A 33 -18.09 12.72 -8.99
C GLN A 33 -18.22 11.27 -9.47
N PRO A 34 -19.44 10.82 -9.81
CA PRO A 34 -19.66 9.46 -10.26
C PRO A 34 -18.96 9.18 -11.59
N ILE A 35 -18.33 8.02 -11.71
CA ILE A 35 -17.70 7.56 -12.94
C ILE A 35 -18.65 6.61 -13.67
N SER A 36 -19.30 7.12 -14.70
CA SER A 36 -20.19 6.34 -15.58
C SER A 36 -19.40 5.46 -16.54
N GLY A 37 -19.89 4.25 -16.79
CA GLY A 37 -19.32 3.32 -17.77
C GLY A 37 -17.95 2.79 -17.40
N ALA A 38 -17.55 2.80 -16.11
CA ALA A 38 -16.37 2.10 -15.64
C ALA A 38 -16.61 0.59 -15.76
N LYS A 39 -15.71 -0.12 -16.43
CA LYS A 39 -15.76 -1.58 -16.57
C LYS A 39 -15.43 -2.24 -15.25
N LEU A 40 -16.19 -3.25 -14.91
CA LEU A 40 -16.05 -4.03 -13.68
C LEU A 40 -15.83 -5.50 -14.03
N ASN A 41 -14.80 -6.11 -13.45
CA ASN A 41 -14.62 -7.56 -13.44
C ASN A 41 -14.67 -8.00 -11.97
N ILE A 42 -15.72 -8.69 -11.58
CA ILE A 42 -15.97 -9.12 -10.22
C ILE A 42 -15.83 -10.62 -10.14
N ILE A 43 -14.94 -11.10 -9.30
CA ILE A 43 -14.69 -12.52 -9.10
C ILE A 43 -15.24 -12.94 -7.73
N LEU A 44 -16.13 -13.91 -7.76
CA LEU A 44 -16.69 -14.54 -6.58
C LEU A 44 -16.12 -15.95 -6.47
N HIS A 45 -15.82 -16.39 -5.26
CA HIS A 45 -15.42 -17.76 -4.96
C HIS A 45 -16.42 -18.42 -4.00
N ARG A 46 -16.57 -19.75 -4.12
CA ARG A 46 -17.37 -20.50 -3.17
C ARG A 46 -16.67 -20.50 -1.79
N GLN A 47 -17.43 -20.17 -0.76
CA GLN A 47 -16.96 -20.24 0.62
C GLN A 47 -16.50 -21.68 0.93
N ASN A 48 -15.40 -21.80 1.65
CA ASN A 48 -14.80 -23.09 2.03
C ASN A 48 -14.28 -23.96 0.87
N ASP A 49 -14.06 -23.42 -0.33
CA ASP A 49 -13.34 -24.11 -1.40
C ASP A 49 -11.85 -23.75 -1.36
N PRO A 50 -10.99 -24.57 -0.73
CA PRO A 50 -9.56 -24.24 -0.55
C PRO A 50 -8.77 -24.25 -1.86
N ARG A 51 -9.38 -24.72 -2.96
CA ARG A 51 -8.75 -24.77 -4.29
C ARG A 51 -9.22 -23.68 -5.23
N TYR A 52 -10.16 -22.83 -4.78
CA TYR A 52 -10.78 -21.81 -5.63
C TYR A 52 -11.31 -22.36 -6.97
N SER A 53 -11.67 -23.66 -6.97
CA SER A 53 -12.06 -24.38 -8.18
C SER A 53 -13.42 -23.97 -8.72
N SER A 54 -14.23 -23.32 -7.88
CA SER A 54 -15.57 -22.80 -8.23
C SER A 54 -15.58 -21.29 -8.12
N SER A 55 -15.30 -20.61 -9.23
CA SER A 55 -15.40 -19.14 -9.33
C SER A 55 -16.53 -18.73 -10.26
N GLN A 56 -17.11 -17.57 -9.99
CA GLN A 56 -18.05 -16.87 -10.87
C GLN A 56 -17.44 -15.52 -11.25
N LEU A 57 -17.37 -15.23 -12.54
CA LEU A 57 -16.98 -13.94 -13.07
C LEU A 57 -18.24 -13.15 -13.44
N ILE A 58 -18.33 -11.90 -13.00
CA ILE A 58 -19.33 -10.93 -13.43
C ILE A 58 -18.59 -9.81 -14.14
N GLU A 59 -18.93 -9.58 -15.40
CA GLU A 59 -18.39 -8.50 -16.22
C GLU A 59 -19.51 -7.53 -16.59
N ASP A 60 -19.36 -6.28 -16.20
CA ASP A 60 -20.33 -5.24 -16.48
C ASP A 60 -19.72 -3.83 -16.39
N LYS A 61 -20.57 -2.79 -16.36
CA LYS A 61 -20.15 -1.39 -16.26
C LYS A 61 -21.04 -0.64 -15.30
N THR A 62 -20.48 0.42 -14.68
CA THR A 62 -21.27 1.34 -13.87
C THR A 62 -22.29 2.10 -14.70
N GLY A 63 -23.46 2.38 -14.10
CA GLY A 63 -24.51 3.24 -14.64
C GLY A 63 -24.11 4.71 -14.71
N ALA A 64 -25.03 5.57 -15.11
CA ALA A 64 -24.81 7.01 -15.24
C ALA A 64 -24.48 7.68 -13.88
N ASP A 65 -24.96 7.12 -12.80
CA ASP A 65 -24.74 7.55 -11.41
C ASP A 65 -23.46 6.94 -10.78
N GLY A 66 -22.64 6.23 -11.57
CA GLY A 66 -21.43 5.57 -11.12
C GLY A 66 -21.68 4.28 -10.32
N THR A 67 -22.93 3.80 -10.26
CA THR A 67 -23.27 2.60 -9.47
C THR A 67 -23.39 1.35 -10.34
N PHE A 68 -23.17 0.21 -9.69
CA PHE A 68 -23.44 -1.12 -10.22
C PHE A 68 -23.90 -2.03 -9.08
N SER A 69 -25.04 -2.72 -9.26
CA SER A 69 -25.57 -3.67 -8.28
C SER A 69 -25.58 -5.08 -8.85
N PHE A 70 -25.22 -6.05 -8.03
CA PHE A 70 -25.22 -7.46 -8.39
C PHE A 70 -25.62 -8.34 -7.22
N SER A 71 -26.05 -9.55 -7.53
CA SER A 71 -26.42 -10.58 -6.55
C SER A 71 -25.45 -11.74 -6.61
N ALA A 72 -24.96 -12.18 -5.46
CA ALA A 72 -24.17 -13.39 -5.31
C ALA A 72 -24.99 -14.49 -4.64
N LYS A 73 -24.76 -15.76 -5.00
CA LYS A 73 -25.36 -16.89 -4.27
C LYS A 73 -24.89 -16.89 -2.82
N ALA A 74 -25.72 -17.42 -1.93
CA ALA A 74 -25.43 -17.41 -0.48
C ALA A 74 -24.13 -18.13 -0.08
N ASP A 75 -23.65 -19.08 -0.92
CA ASP A 75 -22.42 -19.83 -0.70
C ASP A 75 -21.18 -19.21 -1.38
N MET A 76 -21.33 -18.02 -1.99
CA MET A 76 -20.24 -17.30 -2.66
C MET A 76 -19.78 -16.12 -1.83
N SER A 77 -18.47 -15.88 -1.83
CA SER A 77 -17.83 -14.68 -1.29
C SER A 77 -17.12 -13.89 -2.38
N LEU A 78 -17.07 -12.57 -2.18
CA LEU A 78 -16.37 -11.68 -3.07
C LEU A 78 -14.86 -11.81 -2.86
N SER A 79 -14.13 -12.11 -3.93
CA SER A 79 -12.67 -12.30 -3.87
C SER A 79 -11.90 -11.14 -4.49
N ARG A 80 -12.41 -10.60 -5.59
CA ARG A 80 -11.68 -9.57 -6.35
C ARG A 80 -12.64 -8.68 -7.13
N ILE A 81 -12.32 -7.40 -7.18
CA ILE A 81 -12.96 -6.43 -8.08
C ILE A 81 -11.86 -5.68 -8.83
N ASP A 82 -11.88 -5.78 -10.16
CA ASP A 82 -11.06 -4.93 -11.04
C ASP A 82 -11.95 -3.85 -11.63
N VAL A 83 -11.50 -2.61 -11.56
CA VAL A 83 -12.22 -1.45 -12.10
C VAL A 83 -11.33 -0.75 -13.13
N PHE A 84 -11.87 -0.52 -14.34
CA PHE A 84 -11.16 0.10 -15.45
C PHE A 84 -11.98 1.21 -16.10
N LYS A 85 -11.34 2.34 -16.35
CA LYS A 85 -11.90 3.42 -17.14
C LYS A 85 -10.78 4.14 -17.87
N GLU A 86 -10.97 4.41 -19.16
CA GLU A 86 -10.02 5.23 -19.93
C GLU A 86 -9.86 6.61 -19.29
N GLY A 87 -8.62 7.09 -19.20
CA GLY A 87 -8.28 8.36 -18.54
C GLY A 87 -8.14 8.28 -17.03
N PHE A 88 -8.33 7.10 -16.42
CA PHE A 88 -8.22 6.86 -14.98
C PHE A 88 -7.16 5.81 -14.66
N TYR A 89 -6.69 5.76 -13.42
CA TYR A 89 -5.88 4.67 -12.92
C TYR A 89 -6.77 3.47 -12.59
N PRO A 90 -6.40 2.26 -13.02
CA PRO A 90 -7.15 1.06 -12.67
C PRO A 90 -7.09 0.83 -11.16
N CYS A 91 -8.17 0.29 -10.62
CA CYS A 91 -8.25 -0.13 -9.24
C CYS A 91 -8.37 -1.65 -9.15
N LEU A 92 -7.65 -2.23 -8.19
CA LEU A 92 -7.66 -3.65 -7.86
C LEU A 92 -7.97 -3.81 -6.37
N ILE A 93 -9.13 -4.37 -6.07
CA ILE A 93 -9.61 -4.60 -4.71
C ILE A 93 -9.61 -6.10 -4.47
N MET A 94 -8.79 -6.58 -3.54
CA MET A 94 -8.59 -8.01 -3.25
C MET A 94 -9.02 -8.37 -1.83
N GLU A 95 -9.54 -9.56 -1.67
CA GLU A 95 -10.04 -10.11 -0.41
C GLU A 95 -8.98 -10.14 0.71
N THR A 96 -7.77 -10.55 0.38
CA THR A 96 -6.72 -10.85 1.37
C THR A 96 -5.96 -9.64 1.89
N GLN A 97 -5.99 -8.52 1.18
CA GLN A 97 -5.17 -7.35 1.53
C GLN A 97 -5.93 -6.24 2.25
N ASP A 98 -7.26 -6.20 2.09
CA ASP A 98 -8.03 -5.01 2.40
C ASP A 98 -9.31 -5.24 3.20
N GLY A 99 -9.50 -6.46 3.73
CA GLY A 99 -10.66 -6.75 4.58
C GLY A 99 -11.99 -6.80 3.83
N ILE A 100 -12.01 -7.20 2.55
CA ILE A 100 -13.24 -7.49 1.79
C ILE A 100 -14.07 -8.58 2.49
N TYR A 101 -13.47 -9.40 3.35
CA TYR A 101 -14.20 -10.32 4.26
C TYR A 101 -15.32 -9.63 5.06
N SER A 102 -15.28 -8.31 5.16
CA SER A 102 -16.29 -7.51 5.84
C SER A 102 -17.36 -6.92 4.92
N MET A 103 -17.33 -7.19 3.61
CA MET A 103 -18.41 -6.74 2.73
C MET A 103 -19.69 -7.49 3.05
N ALA A 104 -20.52 -6.86 3.88
CA ALA A 104 -21.82 -7.42 4.26
C ALA A 104 -22.82 -7.24 3.10
N PRO A 105 -23.71 -8.22 2.89
CA PRO A 105 -24.83 -8.07 1.99
C PRO A 105 -25.67 -6.82 2.29
N LYS A 106 -26.26 -6.25 1.26
CA LYS A 106 -27.14 -5.06 1.32
C LYS A 106 -26.43 -3.76 1.71
N GLN A 107 -25.11 -3.69 1.60
CA GLN A 107 -24.33 -2.46 1.79
C GLN A 107 -23.86 -1.89 0.45
N SER A 108 -23.72 -0.59 0.41
CA SER A 108 -23.09 0.13 -0.70
C SER A 108 -21.63 0.41 -0.36
N TYR A 109 -20.75 0.12 -1.29
CA TYR A 109 -19.31 0.32 -1.16
C TYR A 109 -18.84 1.35 -2.19
N THR A 110 -18.14 2.39 -1.71
CA THR A 110 -17.62 3.45 -2.57
C THR A 110 -16.12 3.29 -2.76
N PHE A 111 -15.68 3.33 -4.02
CA PHE A 111 -14.27 3.26 -4.38
C PHE A 111 -13.89 4.47 -5.23
N GLY A 112 -12.84 5.17 -4.78
CA GLY A 112 -12.26 6.29 -5.51
C GLY A 112 -11.32 5.79 -6.61
N MET A 113 -11.42 6.37 -7.80
CA MET A 113 -10.62 6.06 -8.97
C MET A 113 -10.02 7.36 -9.53
N PRO A 114 -8.72 7.65 -9.25
CA PRO A 114 -8.13 8.92 -9.64
C PRO A 114 -7.88 9.01 -11.14
N ARG A 115 -8.03 10.21 -11.68
CA ARG A 115 -7.71 10.51 -13.09
C ARG A 115 -6.21 10.45 -13.33
N ARG A 116 -5.84 10.13 -14.56
CA ARG A 116 -4.49 10.36 -15.05
C ARG A 116 -4.35 11.83 -15.44
N HIS A 117 -3.41 12.54 -14.82
CA HIS A 117 -3.18 13.95 -15.06
C HIS A 117 -2.02 14.17 -16.03
N ARG A 118 -0.80 14.06 -15.53
CA ARG A 118 0.42 14.32 -16.27
C ARG A 118 1.53 13.33 -15.90
N PRO A 119 1.38 12.06 -16.29
CA PRO A 119 2.43 11.08 -16.04
C PRO A 119 3.76 11.50 -16.66
N THR A 120 4.84 11.44 -15.88
CA THR A 120 6.17 11.88 -16.28
C THR A 120 7.24 10.83 -15.95
N SER A 121 8.46 11.06 -16.43
CA SER A 121 9.60 10.21 -16.09
C SER A 121 10.11 10.57 -14.69
N LEU A 122 10.20 9.59 -13.80
CA LEU A 122 10.65 9.76 -12.42
C LEU A 122 11.77 8.76 -12.11
N HIS A 123 12.60 9.08 -11.12
CA HIS A 123 13.41 8.06 -10.45
C HIS A 123 12.53 7.38 -9.41
N ALA A 124 12.15 6.12 -9.65
CA ALA A 124 11.33 5.35 -8.73
C ALA A 124 12.10 4.12 -8.23
N ARG A 125 12.11 3.91 -6.91
CA ARG A 125 12.85 2.81 -6.29
C ARG A 125 12.25 2.38 -4.96
N LYS A 126 12.28 1.08 -4.70
CA LYS A 126 12.08 0.49 -3.38
C LYS A 126 13.45 0.35 -2.70
N VAL A 127 13.59 0.95 -1.56
CA VAL A 127 14.73 0.79 -0.67
C VAL A 127 14.33 -0.17 0.43
N ASN A 128 15.13 -1.22 0.57
CA ASN A 128 14.91 -2.24 1.60
C ASN A 128 16.30 -2.74 2.03
N ILE A 129 16.87 -2.11 3.05
CA ILE A 129 18.24 -2.34 3.46
C ILE A 129 18.27 -2.78 4.91
N THR A 130 18.81 -3.96 5.12
CA THR A 130 19.01 -4.51 6.46
C THR A 130 20.29 -3.95 7.06
N SER A 131 20.22 -3.39 8.25
CA SER A 131 21.39 -2.96 9.00
C SER A 131 22.07 -4.20 9.62
N LYS A 132 22.79 -4.95 8.78
CA LYS A 132 23.75 -5.92 9.30
C LYS A 132 25.02 -5.17 9.75
N PRO A 133 25.79 -5.69 10.72
CA PRO A 133 27.06 -5.10 11.05
C PRO A 133 27.87 -4.84 9.77
N GLY A 134 28.17 -3.57 9.48
CA GLY A 134 28.92 -3.13 8.30
C GLY A 134 28.10 -2.60 7.10
N GLN A 135 26.76 -2.69 7.08
CA GLN A 135 25.95 -2.16 5.98
C GLN A 135 25.33 -0.78 6.27
N LEU A 136 24.58 -0.63 7.37
CA LEU A 136 24.07 0.65 7.81
C LEU A 136 24.37 0.83 9.29
N PRO A 137 25.20 1.80 9.68
CA PRO A 137 25.45 2.06 11.09
C PRO A 137 24.23 2.69 11.75
N GLU A 138 23.91 2.24 12.94
CA GLU A 138 23.00 2.94 13.85
C GLU A 138 23.71 4.10 14.56
N ASN A 139 22.92 5.00 15.14
CA ASN A 139 23.38 6.13 15.94
C ASN A 139 24.28 7.12 15.18
N THR A 140 24.12 7.17 13.86
CA THR A 140 24.78 8.15 12.99
C THR A 140 23.81 8.64 11.91
N TRP A 141 24.07 9.84 11.38
CA TRP A 141 23.27 10.38 10.30
C TRP A 141 23.72 9.84 8.95
N LEU A 142 22.79 9.30 8.19
CA LEU A 142 22.98 8.70 6.88
C LEU A 142 22.29 9.57 5.82
N GLY A 143 23.03 10.19 4.93
CA GLY A 143 22.46 10.92 3.79
C GLY A 143 22.03 9.97 2.68
N TYR A 144 20.91 10.24 2.04
CA TYR A 144 20.43 9.47 0.88
C TYR A 144 20.17 10.41 -0.30
N ASP A 145 20.64 10.02 -1.48
CA ASP A 145 20.50 10.72 -2.76
C ASP A 145 19.41 10.05 -3.58
N PHE A 146 18.28 10.72 -3.78
CA PHE A 146 17.15 10.16 -4.52
C PHE A 146 17.43 10.00 -6.01
N GLU A 147 18.26 10.88 -6.60
CA GLU A 147 18.60 10.84 -8.01
C GLU A 147 19.58 9.68 -8.32
N LYS A 148 20.56 9.46 -7.46
CA LYS A 148 21.47 8.32 -7.58
C LYS A 148 20.87 7.01 -7.04
N GLY A 149 19.86 7.11 -6.19
CA GLY A 149 19.25 5.99 -5.50
C GLY A 149 20.20 5.28 -4.55
N ALA A 150 21.04 6.03 -3.86
CA ALA A 150 22.11 5.48 -3.02
C ALA A 150 22.36 6.35 -1.79
N PHE A 151 22.89 5.74 -0.72
CA PHE A 151 23.43 6.51 0.40
C PHE A 151 24.65 7.32 -0.05
N VAL A 152 24.81 8.47 0.60
CA VAL A 152 25.99 9.33 0.39
C VAL A 152 27.22 8.68 1.05
N SER A 153 28.41 8.95 0.49
CA SER A 153 29.69 8.51 1.06
C SER A 153 29.76 8.82 2.57
N PRO A 154 30.34 7.91 3.41
CA PRO A 154 31.04 6.68 3.06
C PRO A 154 30.15 5.46 2.87
N HIS A 155 28.81 5.57 3.01
CA HIS A 155 27.87 4.45 3.07
C HIS A 155 27.32 4.06 1.69
N GLY A 156 27.68 4.77 0.64
CA GLY A 156 27.23 4.52 -0.73
C GLY A 156 27.88 5.44 -1.76
N LYS A 157 27.28 5.49 -2.95
CA LYS A 157 27.78 6.25 -4.11
C LYS A 157 26.95 7.52 -4.39
N GLY A 158 26.03 7.89 -3.48
CA GLY A 158 25.27 9.13 -3.56
C GLY A 158 26.19 10.35 -3.41
N GLU A 159 25.81 11.46 -4.02
CA GLU A 159 26.57 12.70 -4.06
C GLU A 159 25.92 13.79 -3.19
N ILE A 160 24.58 13.84 -3.17
CA ILE A 160 23.81 14.85 -2.50
C ILE A 160 22.89 14.20 -1.45
N ALA A 161 22.96 14.66 -0.21
CA ALA A 161 22.04 14.19 0.83
C ALA A 161 20.69 14.90 0.71
N ASP A 162 19.78 14.38 -0.10
CA ASP A 162 18.41 14.89 -0.21
C ASP A 162 17.62 14.78 1.09
N ILE A 163 17.86 13.71 1.82
CA ILE A 163 17.28 13.36 3.12
C ILE A 163 18.35 12.74 4.00
N ARG A 164 18.24 12.92 5.30
CA ARG A 164 19.09 12.29 6.29
C ARG A 164 18.27 11.43 7.22
N PHE A 165 18.76 10.21 7.48
CA PHE A 165 18.19 9.26 8.41
C PHE A 165 19.11 9.08 9.62
N HIS A 166 18.56 9.08 10.81
CA HIS A 166 19.22 8.61 12.01
C HIS A 166 18.44 7.41 12.53
N LEU A 167 19.10 6.28 12.56
CA LEU A 167 18.54 4.98 12.94
C LEU A 167 19.03 4.61 14.33
N SER A 168 18.13 4.19 15.20
CA SER A 168 18.51 3.65 16.49
C SER A 168 17.59 2.52 16.92
N SER A 169 18.17 1.55 17.63
CA SER A 169 17.44 0.47 18.25
C SER A 169 17.90 0.25 19.67
N SER A 170 16.99 -0.21 20.51
CA SER A 170 17.30 -0.64 21.86
C SER A 170 16.47 -1.86 22.22
N GLN A 171 17.08 -2.78 22.91
CA GLN A 171 16.40 -3.93 23.47
C GLN A 171 15.81 -3.53 24.83
N ASP A 172 14.49 -3.73 25.00
CA ASP A 172 13.74 -3.43 26.22
C ASP A 172 13.08 -4.73 26.71
N GLY A 173 13.66 -5.33 27.72
CA GLY A 173 13.13 -6.57 28.31
C GLY A 173 14.21 -7.64 28.60
N PRO A 174 13.85 -8.69 29.33
CA PRO A 174 14.78 -9.75 29.67
C PRO A 174 15.23 -10.47 28.37
N ARG A 175 16.53 -10.68 28.27
CA ARG A 175 17.09 -11.52 27.22
C ARG A 175 16.67 -12.95 27.49
N VAL A 176 15.94 -13.56 26.58
CA VAL A 176 15.54 -14.96 26.71
C VAL A 176 16.77 -15.84 26.60
N THR A 177 16.89 -16.81 27.48
CA THR A 177 18.00 -17.76 27.47
C THR A 177 17.90 -18.70 26.26
N SER A 178 19.03 -19.26 25.84
CA SER A 178 19.06 -20.26 24.77
C SER A 178 18.19 -21.49 25.09
N GLU A 179 18.04 -21.82 26.37
CA GLU A 179 17.23 -22.94 26.86
C GLU A 179 15.73 -22.67 26.67
N GLU A 180 15.27 -21.45 26.99
CA GLU A 180 13.89 -21.03 26.79
C GLU A 180 13.54 -21.01 25.29
N MET A 181 14.45 -20.51 24.47
CA MET A 181 14.27 -20.49 23.02
C MET A 181 14.23 -21.91 22.44
N ALA A 182 15.05 -22.82 22.95
CA ALA A 182 15.04 -24.23 22.52
C ALA A 182 13.75 -24.95 22.94
N ARG A 183 13.23 -24.66 24.15
CA ARG A 183 11.95 -25.18 24.63
C ARG A 183 10.80 -24.74 23.75
N ASP A 184 10.76 -23.45 23.38
CA ASP A 184 9.69 -22.92 22.57
C ASP A 184 9.75 -23.41 21.13
N ARG A 185 10.94 -23.59 20.57
CA ARG A 185 11.12 -24.26 19.27
C ARG A 185 10.67 -25.71 19.26
N ALA A 186 10.77 -26.40 20.40
CA ALA A 186 10.28 -27.76 20.55
C ALA A 186 8.75 -27.84 20.77
N ASN A 187 8.08 -26.72 21.01
CA ASN A 187 6.65 -26.64 21.22
C ASN A 187 5.91 -26.90 19.89
N PRO A 188 5.05 -27.95 19.79
CA PRO A 188 4.30 -28.26 18.58
C PRO A 188 3.40 -27.10 18.10
N ASP A 189 2.87 -26.30 19.01
CA ASP A 189 2.00 -25.18 18.69
C ASP A 189 2.75 -24.03 17.99
N LEU A 190 4.07 -23.96 18.21
CA LEU A 190 4.95 -22.93 17.66
C LEU A 190 5.77 -23.42 16.46
N GLN A 191 5.63 -24.67 16.00
CA GLN A 191 6.41 -25.23 14.88
C GLN A 191 6.23 -24.49 13.55
N LYS A 192 5.17 -23.71 13.41
CA LYS A 192 4.89 -22.90 12.22
C LYS A 192 5.51 -21.50 12.30
N TRP A 193 6.12 -21.17 13.41
CA TRP A 193 6.70 -19.84 13.63
C TRP A 193 8.03 -19.70 12.91
N THR A 194 8.25 -18.52 12.37
CA THR A 194 9.52 -18.13 11.78
C THR A 194 10.51 -17.71 12.85
N GLU A 195 11.81 -17.61 12.50
CA GLU A 195 12.81 -17.01 13.40
C GLU A 195 12.43 -15.61 13.86
N LEU A 196 11.74 -14.87 13.00
CA LEU A 196 11.23 -13.54 13.31
C LEU A 196 10.14 -13.57 14.40
N ASP A 197 9.26 -14.58 14.36
CA ASP A 197 8.22 -14.74 15.36
C ASP A 197 8.81 -15.09 16.72
N PHE A 198 9.81 -15.97 16.75
CA PHE A 198 10.56 -16.29 17.97
C PHE A 198 11.27 -15.06 18.55
N THR A 199 11.89 -14.24 17.70
CA THR A 199 12.54 -13.00 18.11
C THR A 199 11.52 -12.01 18.71
N ARG A 200 10.34 -11.91 18.13
CA ARG A 200 9.25 -11.08 18.66
C ARG A 200 8.72 -11.57 20.00
N LEU A 201 8.62 -12.87 20.17
CA LEU A 201 8.13 -13.46 21.43
C LEU A 201 9.08 -13.19 22.59
N HIS A 202 10.38 -13.23 22.34
CA HIS A 202 11.39 -13.28 23.39
C HIS A 202 12.16 -11.99 23.60
N ASN A 203 12.09 -11.04 22.67
CA ASN A 203 12.81 -9.77 22.79
C ASN A 203 11.90 -8.60 22.48
N ASP A 204 11.79 -7.70 23.44
CA ASP A 204 11.19 -6.40 23.22
C ASP A 204 12.23 -5.45 22.64
N TRP A 205 11.95 -5.01 21.44
CA TRP A 205 12.76 -4.02 20.74
C TRP A 205 12.00 -2.71 20.56
N LYS A 206 12.70 -1.61 20.77
CA LYS A 206 12.29 -0.27 20.37
C LYS A 206 13.17 0.16 19.22
N PHE A 207 12.56 0.70 18.20
CA PHE A 207 13.21 1.24 17.02
C PHE A 207 12.82 2.69 16.87
N ALA A 208 13.78 3.55 16.55
CA ALA A 208 13.50 4.94 16.22
C ALA A 208 14.15 5.29 14.88
N LEU A 209 13.38 6.01 14.07
CA LEU A 209 13.80 6.63 12.83
C LEU A 209 13.58 8.13 12.96
N GLN A 210 14.67 8.89 12.89
CA GLN A 210 14.61 10.33 12.73
C GLN A 210 14.96 10.69 11.30
N VAL A 211 14.20 11.63 10.74
CA VAL A 211 14.40 12.19 9.41
C VAL A 211 14.69 13.66 9.54
N ALA A 212 15.70 14.14 8.81
CA ALA A 212 16.05 15.56 8.73
C ALA A 212 16.48 15.93 7.31
N PHE A 213 16.50 17.23 7.04
CA PHE A 213 16.86 17.77 5.74
C PHE A 213 18.02 18.75 5.88
N PRO A 214 19.04 18.69 4.99
CA PRO A 214 20.22 19.53 5.11
C PRO A 214 19.98 21.00 4.75
N GLU A 215 19.08 21.28 3.78
CA GLU A 215 18.86 22.63 3.29
C GLU A 215 17.65 23.29 3.96
N PRO A 216 17.74 24.59 4.33
CA PRO A 216 16.58 25.38 4.74
C PRO A 216 15.47 25.37 3.68
N GLY A 217 14.23 25.24 4.13
CA GLY A 217 13.07 25.17 3.24
C GLY A 217 12.78 23.78 2.69
N SER A 218 13.73 22.84 2.79
CA SER A 218 13.47 21.41 2.55
C SER A 218 12.67 20.82 3.69
N GLY A 219 11.96 19.72 3.42
CA GLY A 219 11.14 19.09 4.46
C GLY A 219 10.24 17.96 3.98
N ILE A 220 9.40 17.49 4.89
CA ILE A 220 8.49 16.35 4.72
C ILE A 220 7.09 16.72 5.21
N ILE A 221 6.07 16.23 4.53
CA ILE A 221 4.68 16.32 4.96
C ILE A 221 4.03 14.94 4.82
N ALA A 222 3.30 14.51 5.85
CA ALA A 222 2.51 13.30 5.81
C ALA A 222 1.21 13.55 5.03
N GLU A 223 0.83 12.64 4.18
CA GLU A 223 -0.36 12.73 3.34
C GLU A 223 -1.14 11.42 3.39
N PRO A 224 -2.46 11.45 3.60
CA PRO A 224 -3.29 10.25 3.51
C PRO A 224 -3.19 9.57 2.16
N ARG A 225 -3.26 8.24 2.14
CA ARG A 225 -3.40 7.48 0.90
C ARG A 225 -4.87 7.46 0.49
N ASN A 226 -5.26 8.40 -0.34
CA ASN A 226 -6.67 8.61 -0.69
C ASN A 226 -7.27 7.46 -1.53
N TRP A 227 -6.41 6.73 -2.28
CA TRP A 227 -6.86 5.66 -3.19
C TRP A 227 -6.06 4.36 -2.96
N PRO A 228 -6.27 3.68 -1.84
CA PRO A 228 -5.45 2.53 -1.44
C PRO A 228 -5.53 1.36 -2.42
N TYR A 229 -6.60 1.27 -3.19
CA TYR A 229 -6.85 0.18 -4.14
C TYR A 229 -6.39 0.49 -5.57
N CYS A 230 -5.94 1.70 -5.85
CA CYS A 230 -5.52 2.12 -7.18
C CYS A 230 -3.99 2.18 -7.28
N GLU A 231 -3.49 2.11 -8.51
CA GLU A 231 -2.05 2.26 -8.77
C GLU A 231 -1.52 3.62 -8.29
N LEU A 232 -2.28 4.68 -8.50
CA LEU A 232 -1.99 5.99 -7.90
C LEU A 232 -2.63 6.04 -6.51
N ARG A 233 -1.83 5.84 -5.46
CA ARG A 233 -2.32 5.79 -4.07
C ARG A 233 -2.33 7.14 -3.36
N MET A 234 -1.62 8.11 -3.90
CA MET A 234 -1.43 9.46 -3.32
C MET A 234 -1.71 10.50 -4.39
N PRO A 235 -1.99 11.77 -4.01
CA PRO A 235 -2.16 12.85 -4.98
C PRO A 235 -1.03 12.91 -6.02
N PRO A 236 -1.33 13.28 -7.28
CA PRO A 236 -0.34 13.30 -8.35
C PRO A 236 0.67 14.43 -8.23
N PHE A 237 0.35 15.47 -7.43
CA PHE A 237 1.20 16.65 -7.25
C PHE A 237 1.56 16.83 -5.78
N ALA A 238 2.83 17.14 -5.54
CA ALA A 238 3.28 17.52 -4.21
C ALA A 238 2.62 18.84 -3.77
N PRO A 239 2.29 19.02 -2.47
CA PRO A 239 1.78 20.27 -1.91
C PRO A 239 2.74 21.45 -2.13
N GLU A 240 2.19 22.68 -2.14
CA GLU A 240 3.02 23.90 -2.26
C GLU A 240 3.79 24.22 -0.97
N GLY A 241 3.19 23.94 0.17
CA GLY A 241 3.74 24.27 1.48
C GLY A 241 3.38 23.27 2.55
N GLY A 242 3.71 23.59 3.80
CA GLY A 242 3.41 22.73 4.95
C GLY A 242 4.51 21.72 5.30
N TYR A 243 5.66 21.79 4.63
CA TYR A 243 6.78 20.89 4.86
C TYR A 243 7.45 21.15 6.20
N LEU A 244 7.58 20.11 7.01
CA LEU A 244 8.27 20.13 8.30
C LEU A 244 9.76 19.77 8.11
N PRO A 245 10.67 20.42 8.84
CA PRO A 245 12.12 20.20 8.65
C PRO A 245 12.61 18.84 9.18
N SER A 246 11.78 18.13 9.93
CA SER A 246 12.12 16.83 10.50
C SER A 246 10.87 16.00 10.78
N LEU A 247 11.07 14.68 10.93
CA LEU A 247 10.07 13.72 11.36
C LEU A 247 10.73 12.71 12.27
N GLU A 248 10.06 12.31 13.35
CA GLU A 248 10.48 11.22 14.22
C GLU A 248 9.39 10.15 14.26
N MET A 249 9.80 8.89 14.11
CA MET A 249 8.95 7.72 14.23
C MET A 249 9.56 6.75 15.23
N LYS A 250 8.70 6.22 16.13
CA LYS A 250 9.06 5.23 17.14
C LYS A 250 8.17 4.02 16.99
N LEU A 251 8.77 2.85 16.91
CA LEU A 251 8.10 1.57 16.82
C LEU A 251 8.59 0.64 17.93
N SER A 252 7.71 -0.24 18.37
CA SER A 252 8.02 -1.23 19.38
C SER A 252 7.48 -2.59 18.94
N THR A 253 8.22 -3.67 19.23
CA THR A 253 7.75 -5.03 18.92
C THR A 253 6.55 -5.45 19.78
N ARG A 254 6.29 -4.75 20.90
CA ARG A 254 5.06 -4.93 21.71
C ARG A 254 3.85 -4.17 21.16
N GLY A 255 4.07 -3.17 20.34
CA GLY A 255 2.99 -2.36 19.78
C GLY A 255 2.38 -2.96 18.52
N PRO A 256 1.24 -2.44 18.08
CA PRO A 256 0.73 -2.79 16.76
C PRO A 256 1.78 -2.38 15.72
N PHE A 257 2.24 -3.35 14.94
CA PHE A 257 3.05 -3.05 13.77
C PHE A 257 2.15 -2.42 12.71
N PRO A 258 2.57 -1.31 12.11
CA PRO A 258 1.89 -0.83 10.92
C PRO A 258 2.03 -1.89 9.83
N HIS A 259 0.92 -2.56 9.51
CA HIS A 259 0.89 -3.50 8.40
C HIS A 259 0.84 -2.74 7.06
N ALA A 260 1.37 -3.36 5.99
CA ALA A 260 1.35 -2.78 4.65
C ALA A 260 -0.07 -2.47 4.16
N ALA A 261 -1.04 -3.21 4.67
CA ALA A 261 -2.45 -3.02 4.43
C ALA A 261 -3.09 -1.92 5.30
N ASP A 262 -2.34 -1.32 6.23
CA ASP A 262 -2.91 -0.32 7.11
C ASP A 262 -3.27 0.93 6.28
N ARG A 263 -4.56 1.12 6.04
CA ARG A 263 -5.10 2.19 5.20
C ARG A 263 -4.77 3.57 5.77
N ASP A 264 -4.65 3.63 7.08
CA ASP A 264 -4.40 4.86 7.83
C ASP A 264 -2.91 5.23 7.86
N TYR A 265 -2.03 4.37 7.31
CA TYR A 265 -0.61 4.69 7.26
C TYR A 265 -0.35 5.72 6.16
N PRO A 266 0.12 6.92 6.50
CA PRO A 266 0.30 7.97 5.52
C PRO A 266 1.41 7.64 4.52
N GLY A 267 1.29 8.18 3.30
CA GLY A 267 2.44 8.43 2.48
C GLY A 267 3.08 9.77 2.86
N TYR A 268 4.14 10.13 2.17
CA TYR A 268 4.85 11.37 2.44
C TYR A 268 5.20 12.09 1.14
N PHE A 269 5.08 13.43 1.16
CA PHE A 269 5.71 14.28 0.17
C PHE A 269 6.95 14.94 0.77
N LEU A 270 8.00 15.05 -0.02
CA LEU A 270 9.25 15.67 0.35
C LEU A 270 9.56 16.80 -0.63
N ARG A 271 10.13 17.88 -0.08
CA ARG A 271 10.74 18.97 -0.85
C ARG A 271 12.22 19.00 -0.50
N THR A 272 13.08 18.89 -1.50
CA THR A 272 14.54 18.75 -1.35
C THR A 272 15.29 19.67 -2.30
N ARG A 273 16.61 19.79 -2.17
CA ARG A 273 17.47 20.62 -3.01
C ARG A 273 16.94 22.05 -3.15
N VAL A 274 16.45 22.62 -2.05
CA VAL A 274 15.83 23.93 -2.03
C VAL A 274 16.90 25.02 -2.22
N LYS A 275 16.63 25.94 -3.14
CA LYS A 275 17.34 27.22 -3.25
C LYS A 275 16.37 28.30 -2.86
N LEU A 276 16.75 29.14 -1.90
CA LEU A 276 15.97 30.28 -1.48
C LEU A 276 16.33 31.50 -2.28
N ALA A 277 15.34 32.32 -2.60
CA ALA A 277 15.53 33.68 -3.11
C ALA A 277 15.97 34.60 -1.97
N PRO A 278 16.47 35.84 -2.28
CA PRO A 278 16.88 36.79 -1.27
C PRO A 278 15.79 37.19 -0.25
N ASP A 279 14.52 37.07 -0.62
CA ASP A 279 13.38 37.35 0.24
C ASP A 279 12.99 36.13 1.13
N GLY A 280 13.73 35.02 1.04
CA GLY A 280 13.46 33.78 1.78
C GLY A 280 12.42 32.89 1.13
N SER A 281 11.82 33.26 0.01
CA SER A 281 10.93 32.40 -0.76
C SER A 281 11.68 31.27 -1.47
N VAL A 282 10.98 30.20 -1.83
CA VAL A 282 11.57 29.07 -2.57
C VAL A 282 11.73 29.46 -4.03
N ALA A 283 12.96 29.66 -4.48
CA ALA A 283 13.28 29.92 -5.88
C ALA A 283 13.35 28.65 -6.72
N SER A 284 13.84 27.56 -6.14
CA SER A 284 13.93 26.25 -6.79
C SER A 284 13.85 25.13 -5.76
N ALA A 285 13.19 24.03 -6.13
CA ALA A 285 13.13 22.81 -5.32
C ALA A 285 12.90 21.60 -6.20
N HIS A 286 13.25 20.41 -5.67
CA HIS A 286 12.84 19.12 -6.21
C HIS A 286 11.82 18.47 -5.29
N TYR A 287 11.00 17.61 -5.87
CA TYR A 287 9.91 16.96 -5.14
C TYR A 287 10.00 15.44 -5.24
N THR A 288 9.61 14.80 -4.15
CA THR A 288 9.59 13.34 -4.02
C THR A 288 8.29 12.93 -3.31
N LYS A 289 7.72 11.79 -3.66
CA LYS A 289 6.75 11.13 -2.80
C LYS A 289 7.29 9.79 -2.31
N ILE A 290 6.98 9.44 -1.07
CA ILE A 290 7.15 8.11 -0.50
C ILE A 290 5.76 7.50 -0.37
N VAL A 291 5.53 6.38 -1.06
CA VAL A 291 4.24 5.70 -1.06
C VAL A 291 4.26 4.56 -0.05
N GLY A 292 3.36 4.63 0.93
CA GLY A 292 3.29 3.65 1.99
C GLY A 292 4.35 3.87 3.06
N TYR A 293 5.05 2.81 3.43
CA TYR A 293 5.94 2.87 4.58
C TYR A 293 7.18 3.74 4.37
N LEU A 294 7.51 4.48 5.40
CA LEU A 294 8.85 4.91 5.73
C LEU A 294 9.08 4.44 7.16
N TYR A 295 9.85 3.38 7.37
CA TYR A 295 10.06 2.84 8.69
C TYR A 295 11.45 2.22 8.87
N TYR A 296 11.87 2.15 10.12
CA TYR A 296 13.02 1.40 10.57
C TYR A 296 12.56 0.42 11.66
N VAL A 297 12.67 -0.87 11.37
CA VAL A 297 12.26 -1.94 12.28
C VAL A 297 13.05 -3.22 11.98
N HIS A 298 13.34 -4.03 13.00
CA HIS A 298 14.17 -5.23 12.87
C HIS A 298 15.49 -4.96 12.13
N HIS A 299 16.12 -3.81 12.43
CA HIS A 299 17.34 -3.34 11.76
C HIS A 299 17.19 -3.18 10.25
N GLN A 300 15.99 -2.95 9.76
CA GLN A 300 15.69 -2.78 8.35
C GLN A 300 15.08 -1.41 8.11
N LEU A 301 15.73 -0.60 7.28
CA LEU A 301 15.17 0.64 6.73
C LEU A 301 14.45 0.31 5.43
N SER A 302 13.17 0.66 5.35
CA SER A 302 12.35 0.41 4.16
C SER A 302 11.51 1.62 3.79
N PHE A 303 11.52 1.94 2.49
CA PHE A 303 10.64 2.95 1.88
C PHE A 303 10.61 2.78 0.35
N THR A 304 9.55 3.28 -0.27
CA THR A 304 9.44 3.34 -1.73
C THR A 304 9.22 4.78 -2.15
N TYR A 305 10.04 5.29 -3.06
CA TYR A 305 9.97 6.67 -3.46
C TYR A 305 9.84 6.87 -4.98
N TYR A 306 9.33 8.06 -5.32
CA TYR A 306 9.23 8.59 -6.68
C TYR A 306 9.77 10.02 -6.65
N TYR A 307 10.94 10.24 -7.21
CA TYR A 307 11.63 11.53 -7.25
C TYR A 307 11.52 12.14 -8.64
N ASN A 308 11.12 13.41 -8.70
CA ASN A 308 11.10 14.18 -9.92
C ASN A 308 12.42 14.95 -10.10
N PRO A 309 13.22 14.62 -11.13
CA PRO A 309 14.51 15.31 -11.37
C PRO A 309 14.33 16.73 -11.96
N THR A 310 13.12 17.12 -12.36
CA THR A 310 12.86 18.44 -12.93
C THR A 310 12.62 19.46 -11.82
N PRO A 311 13.46 20.49 -11.69
CA PRO A 311 13.25 21.53 -10.69
C PRO A 311 11.90 22.20 -10.82
N ASN A 312 11.26 22.54 -9.70
CA ASN A 312 9.97 23.20 -9.60
C ASN A 312 8.77 22.44 -10.20
N ASP A 313 8.98 21.24 -10.73
CA ASP A 313 7.88 20.39 -11.16
C ASP A 313 7.42 19.49 -10.01
N ARG A 314 6.23 19.80 -9.49
CA ARG A 314 5.58 19.04 -8.39
C ARG A 314 4.89 17.77 -8.84
N GLY A 315 4.89 17.44 -10.15
CA GLY A 315 4.30 16.25 -10.71
C GLY A 315 5.04 14.99 -10.25
N LEU A 316 4.32 14.08 -9.59
CA LEU A 316 4.87 12.84 -9.01
C LEU A 316 4.06 11.61 -9.47
N GLU A 317 3.57 11.68 -10.67
CA GLU A 317 2.82 10.64 -11.35
C GLU A 317 3.74 9.93 -12.34
N LEU A 318 4.15 8.69 -12.02
CA LEU A 318 5.07 7.93 -12.87
C LEU A 318 4.35 7.46 -14.14
N ALA A 319 4.89 7.83 -15.29
CA ALA A 319 4.44 7.28 -16.57
C ALA A 319 4.88 5.80 -16.70
N PRO A 320 3.99 4.90 -17.11
CA PRO A 320 4.32 3.49 -17.34
C PRO A 320 5.56 3.34 -18.25
N GLY A 321 6.52 2.54 -17.82
CA GLY A 321 7.76 2.31 -18.58
C GLY A 321 8.72 3.49 -18.63
N LYS A 322 8.49 4.56 -17.86
CA LYS A 322 9.31 5.79 -17.84
C LYS A 322 10.08 5.99 -16.54
N ASN A 323 10.33 4.91 -15.79
CA ASN A 323 11.28 4.98 -14.70
C ASN A 323 12.69 5.27 -15.24
N ILE A 324 13.34 6.30 -14.69
CA ILE A 324 14.68 6.70 -15.14
C ILE A 324 15.75 5.68 -14.72
N PHE A 325 15.55 5.01 -13.57
CA PHE A 325 16.37 3.85 -13.25
C PHE A 325 16.06 2.70 -14.20
N LYS A 326 17.12 2.05 -14.69
CA LYS A 326 16.97 0.88 -15.56
C LYS A 326 16.44 -0.31 -14.76
N TRP A 327 15.39 -0.93 -15.27
CA TRP A 327 14.79 -2.14 -14.69
C TRP A 327 15.60 -3.40 -15.02
N ARG A 328 15.45 -4.42 -14.18
CA ARG A 328 15.92 -5.76 -14.53
C ARG A 328 15.08 -6.30 -15.70
N ARG A 329 15.74 -7.07 -16.59
CA ARG A 329 15.03 -7.83 -17.64
C ARG A 329 14.00 -8.77 -17.00
N GLY A 330 12.75 -8.70 -17.43
CA GLY A 330 11.71 -9.69 -17.15
C GLY A 330 10.50 -9.19 -16.35
N ILE A 331 10.48 -7.93 -15.92
CA ILE A 331 9.31 -7.34 -15.26
C ILE A 331 8.45 -6.61 -16.31
N SER A 332 7.14 -6.92 -16.34
CA SER A 332 6.24 -6.29 -17.29
C SER A 332 5.96 -4.81 -16.93
N PRO A 333 5.62 -3.94 -17.89
CA PRO A 333 5.25 -2.55 -17.60
C PRO A 333 4.04 -2.39 -16.65
N ILE A 334 3.16 -3.39 -16.60
CA ILE A 334 2.01 -3.42 -15.67
C ILE A 334 2.49 -3.74 -14.25
N GLU A 335 3.47 -4.63 -14.12
CA GLU A 335 4.12 -4.93 -12.84
C GLU A 335 4.97 -3.75 -12.35
N GLU A 336 5.41 -2.88 -13.26
CA GLU A 336 6.20 -1.68 -12.94
C GLU A 336 5.46 -0.71 -12.00
N ILE A 337 4.14 -0.62 -12.09
CA ILE A 337 3.33 0.24 -11.23
C ILE A 337 2.96 -0.48 -9.93
N ASN A 338 2.79 -1.80 -9.97
CA ASN A 338 2.39 -2.63 -8.84
C ASN A 338 3.56 -3.24 -8.07
N TYR A 339 4.67 -3.55 -8.76
CA TYR A 339 5.91 -4.02 -8.17
C TYR A 339 6.90 -2.87 -8.07
N PHE A 340 7.14 -2.45 -6.86
CA PHE A 340 8.17 -1.48 -6.58
C PHE A 340 9.51 -2.02 -7.03
N PRO A 341 10.32 -1.21 -7.71
CA PRO A 341 11.64 -1.65 -8.12
C PRO A 341 12.42 -2.15 -6.91
N GLU A 342 12.83 -3.41 -6.95
CA GLU A 342 13.76 -3.92 -5.95
C GLU A 342 15.14 -3.31 -6.18
N TYR A 343 15.77 -2.91 -5.09
CA TYR A 343 17.14 -2.40 -5.12
C TYR A 343 18.13 -3.55 -5.25
N GLU A 344 19.02 -3.48 -6.25
CA GLU A 344 20.31 -4.16 -6.19
C GLU A 344 21.37 -3.20 -5.68
N PRO A 345 22.17 -3.60 -4.66
CA PRO A 345 23.29 -2.80 -4.17
C PRO A 345 24.38 -2.63 -5.23
#